data_4dcf7ac198a1b82313473f73f03b2e7b
#
_entry.id   4dcf7ac198a1b82313473f73f03b2e7b
#
_cell.length_a   1.000
_cell.length_b   1.000
_cell.length_c   1.000
_cell.angle_alpha   90.00
_cell.angle_beta   90.00
_cell.angle_gamma   90.00
#
_symmetry.space_group_name_H-M   'P 1'
#
loop_
_entity.id
_entity.type
_entity.pdbx_description
1 polymer ?
#
loop_
_entity_poly.entity_id
_entity_poly.type
_entity_poly.pdbx_seq_one_letter_code
_entity_poly.pdbx_strand_id
1 'polypeptide(L)'
;DVYQDKDGEIVLFFKDDMTGKDGKFDPGENQVGLTVEGSGKAGLKMTSYFFEKINAAGIPTHYIDANIEDRQMRVKKVSVFGHGLEVICRYRAVGSFIRRYGDYIEEGAPLNAYVEMTLKDDERQDPLINKAGLEALNILKPGEYDEIAKLTVKISDIIKEELAQKGLELYDIKLEFGRDEKTGEVLLIDEISGGNMRVFDKDGKYIEPLEFGEYLF
;
A
#
# COMPACT_ATOMS: atom_id res chain seq x y z
N ASP A 1 -6.62 4.38 -13.07
CA ASP A 1 -7.40 3.58 -14.04
C ASP A 1 -6.57 2.38 -14.51
N VAL A 2 -7.26 1.27 -14.77
CA VAL A 2 -6.66 0.04 -15.29
C VAL A 2 -7.21 -0.20 -16.69
N TYR A 3 -6.33 -0.47 -17.65
CA TYR A 3 -6.74 -0.82 -19.01
C TYR A 3 -5.79 -1.85 -19.64
N GLN A 4 -6.22 -2.47 -20.69
CA GLN A 4 -5.39 -3.33 -21.51
C GLN A 4 -4.97 -2.55 -22.76
N ASP A 5 -3.69 -2.52 -23.05
CA ASP A 5 -3.19 -1.87 -24.26
C ASP A 5 -3.42 -2.73 -25.52
N LYS A 6 -3.05 -2.19 -26.68
CA LYS A 6 -3.21 -2.89 -27.98
C LYS A 6 -2.39 -4.18 -28.11
N ASP A 7 -1.36 -4.34 -27.28
CA ASP A 7 -0.49 -5.52 -27.26
C ASP A 7 -0.95 -6.55 -26.21
N GLY A 8 -2.04 -6.25 -25.48
CA GLY A 8 -2.64 -7.12 -24.48
C GLY A 8 -2.01 -6.99 -23.09
N GLU A 9 -1.12 -6.03 -22.89
CA GLU A 9 -0.48 -5.76 -21.61
C GLU A 9 -1.43 -4.97 -20.68
N ILE A 10 -1.34 -5.22 -19.38
CA ILE A 10 -2.11 -4.47 -18.38
C ILE A 10 -1.35 -3.21 -18.00
N VAL A 11 -2.02 -2.08 -18.08
CA VAL A 11 -1.47 -0.77 -17.78
C VAL A 11 -2.30 -0.09 -16.70
N LEU A 12 -1.61 0.39 -15.65
CA LEU A 12 -2.18 1.27 -14.65
C LEU A 12 -1.86 2.73 -15.03
N PHE A 13 -2.89 3.56 -15.10
CA PHE A 13 -2.74 4.99 -15.30
C PHE A 13 -2.94 5.73 -13.98
N PHE A 14 -1.93 6.49 -13.55
CA PHE A 14 -1.92 7.23 -12.30
C PHE A 14 -2.60 8.59 -12.50
N LYS A 15 -3.75 8.76 -11.85
CA LYS A 15 -4.50 10.01 -11.87
C LYS A 15 -4.03 10.95 -10.77
N ASP A 16 -4.42 12.21 -10.89
CA ASP A 16 -4.17 13.23 -9.86
C ASP A 16 -5.23 13.21 -8.74
N ASP A 17 -6.01 12.12 -8.66
CA ASP A 17 -7.01 11.90 -7.63
C ASP A 17 -6.34 11.33 -6.38
N MET A 18 -6.69 11.88 -5.21
CA MET A 18 -6.21 11.42 -3.91
C MET A 18 -7.38 11.03 -3.01
N THR A 19 -7.17 9.98 -2.22
CA THR A 19 -8.15 9.55 -1.23
C THR A 19 -8.30 10.58 -0.11
N GLY A 20 -9.50 10.68 0.45
CA GLY A 20 -9.76 11.63 1.52
C GLY A 20 -11.23 11.92 1.73
N LYS A 21 -11.50 12.84 2.66
CA LYS A 21 -12.84 13.27 3.00
C LYS A 21 -12.89 14.77 3.17
N ASP A 22 -13.98 15.38 2.72
CA ASP A 22 -14.26 16.82 2.86
C ASP A 22 -13.10 17.72 2.35
N GLY A 23 -12.46 17.32 1.25
CA GLY A 23 -11.36 18.05 0.64
C GLY A 23 -10.02 17.92 1.37
N LYS A 24 -9.90 16.99 2.31
CA LYS A 24 -8.66 16.69 3.02
C LYS A 24 -8.18 15.29 2.68
N PHE A 25 -6.88 15.17 2.47
CA PHE A 25 -6.24 13.88 2.28
C PHE A 25 -6.33 13.02 3.56
N ASP A 26 -6.69 11.75 3.41
CA ASP A 26 -6.61 10.73 4.46
C ASP A 26 -6.25 9.37 3.82
N PRO A 27 -5.10 8.79 4.12
CA PRO A 27 -4.70 7.48 3.58
C PRO A 27 -5.55 6.31 4.11
N GLY A 28 -6.41 6.56 5.09
CA GLY A 28 -7.37 5.57 5.60
C GLY A 28 -8.73 5.59 4.91
N GLU A 29 -8.96 6.52 3.97
CA GLU A 29 -10.20 6.60 3.20
C GLU A 29 -10.01 5.92 1.84
N ASN A 30 -11.08 5.34 1.29
CA ASN A 30 -11.07 4.69 -0.04
C ASN A 30 -11.77 5.53 -1.12
N GLN A 31 -12.36 6.66 -0.74
CA GLN A 31 -13.06 7.55 -1.67
C GLN A 31 -12.14 8.69 -2.12
N VAL A 32 -12.32 9.13 -3.37
CA VAL A 32 -11.65 10.33 -3.86
C VAL A 32 -12.16 11.54 -3.09
N GLY A 33 -11.30 12.18 -2.32
CA GLY A 33 -11.62 13.37 -1.54
C GLY A 33 -11.18 14.68 -2.19
N LEU A 34 -10.15 14.63 -3.04
CA LEU A 34 -9.58 15.80 -3.69
C LEU A 34 -8.78 15.39 -4.93
N THR A 35 -8.53 16.38 -5.80
CA THR A 35 -7.62 16.24 -6.96
C THR A 35 -6.48 17.23 -6.79
N VAL A 36 -5.25 16.73 -6.85
CA VAL A 36 -4.03 17.54 -6.67
C VAL A 36 -3.13 17.37 -7.88
N GLU A 37 -2.96 18.43 -8.64
CA GLU A 37 -2.15 18.42 -9.86
C GLU A 37 -0.73 17.91 -9.61
N GLY A 38 -0.30 16.93 -10.40
CA GLY A 38 1.02 16.30 -10.29
C GLY A 38 1.10 15.13 -9.29
N SER A 39 0.07 14.87 -8.49
CA SER A 39 0.09 13.78 -7.52
C SER A 39 0.22 12.41 -8.19
N GLY A 40 -0.41 12.20 -9.33
CA GLY A 40 -0.29 10.96 -10.10
C GLY A 40 1.13 10.70 -10.59
N LYS A 41 1.81 11.74 -11.10
CA LYS A 41 3.22 11.63 -11.53
C LYS A 41 4.16 11.37 -10.35
N ALA A 42 3.95 12.07 -9.25
CA ALA A 42 4.74 11.90 -8.02
C ALA A 42 4.52 10.50 -7.42
N GLY A 43 3.27 10.04 -7.35
CA GLY A 43 2.91 8.71 -6.87
C GLY A 43 3.54 7.60 -7.73
N LEU A 44 3.48 7.71 -9.06
CA LEU A 44 4.11 6.74 -9.95
C LEU A 44 5.63 6.72 -9.81
N LYS A 45 6.28 7.88 -9.67
CA LYS A 45 7.73 7.96 -9.47
C LYS A 45 8.15 7.24 -8.18
N MET A 46 7.42 7.46 -7.10
CA MET A 46 7.65 6.79 -5.81
C MET A 46 7.37 5.28 -5.90
N THR A 47 6.26 4.90 -6.53
CA THR A 47 5.87 3.51 -6.77
C THR A 47 6.95 2.76 -7.55
N SER A 48 7.39 3.28 -8.68
CA SER A 48 8.46 2.69 -9.50
C SER A 48 9.74 2.49 -8.69
N TYR A 49 10.17 3.52 -7.97
CA TYR A 49 11.35 3.48 -7.12
C TYR A 49 11.32 2.34 -6.10
N PHE A 50 10.21 2.19 -5.37
CA PHE A 50 10.09 1.13 -4.37
C PHE A 50 9.89 -0.25 -4.99
N PHE A 51 9.12 -0.38 -6.06
CA PHE A 51 8.96 -1.67 -6.73
C PHE A 51 10.28 -2.20 -7.30
N GLU A 52 11.12 -1.34 -7.85
CA GLU A 52 12.46 -1.73 -8.32
C GLU A 52 13.34 -2.25 -7.18
N LYS A 53 13.33 -1.58 -6.02
CA LYS A 53 14.05 -2.04 -4.82
C LYS A 53 13.53 -3.38 -4.29
N ILE A 54 12.21 -3.54 -4.23
CA ILE A 54 11.54 -4.75 -3.76
C ILE A 54 11.86 -5.92 -4.71
N ASN A 55 11.79 -5.71 -6.03
CA ASN A 55 12.18 -6.71 -7.02
C ASN A 55 13.66 -7.07 -6.91
N ALA A 56 14.55 -6.09 -6.69
CA ALA A 56 15.98 -6.34 -6.49
C ALA A 56 16.27 -7.15 -5.21
N ALA A 57 15.40 -7.06 -4.19
CA ALA A 57 15.45 -7.88 -2.99
C ALA A 57 14.87 -9.31 -3.19
N GLY A 58 14.45 -9.66 -4.41
CA GLY A 58 13.89 -10.97 -4.73
C GLY A 58 12.46 -11.19 -4.25
N ILE A 59 11.73 -10.12 -3.96
CA ILE A 59 10.31 -10.20 -3.57
C ILE A 59 9.45 -10.04 -4.83
N PRO A 60 8.52 -10.97 -5.09
CA PRO A 60 7.72 -10.95 -6.31
C PRO A 60 6.68 -9.82 -6.29
N THR A 61 6.63 -9.06 -7.38
CA THR A 61 5.67 -7.98 -7.60
C THR A 61 5.00 -8.09 -8.96
N HIS A 62 3.90 -7.37 -9.15
CA HIS A 62 3.28 -7.25 -10.46
C HIS A 62 4.00 -6.26 -11.40
N TYR A 63 4.89 -5.44 -10.88
CA TYR A 63 5.58 -4.38 -11.61
C TYR A 63 6.46 -4.93 -12.74
N ILE A 64 6.34 -4.35 -13.92
CA ILE A 64 7.21 -4.63 -15.07
C ILE A 64 8.10 -3.43 -15.34
N ASP A 65 7.51 -2.29 -15.67
CA ASP A 65 8.18 -1.01 -15.89
C ASP A 65 7.19 0.17 -15.77
N ALA A 66 7.72 1.40 -15.84
CA ALA A 66 6.91 2.60 -15.79
C ALA A 66 7.40 3.68 -16.76
N ASN A 67 6.46 4.40 -17.35
CA ASN A 67 6.68 5.64 -18.07
C ASN A 67 6.15 6.80 -17.20
N ILE A 68 7.06 7.50 -16.53
CA ILE A 68 6.71 8.56 -15.57
C ILE A 68 6.03 9.75 -16.26
N GLU A 69 6.49 10.11 -17.49
CA GLU A 69 5.93 11.24 -18.22
C GLU A 69 4.48 11.01 -18.63
N ASP A 70 4.17 9.80 -19.09
CA ASP A 70 2.82 9.39 -19.48
C ASP A 70 1.96 8.91 -18.30
N ARG A 71 2.52 8.85 -17.09
CA ARG A 71 1.86 8.37 -15.86
C ARG A 71 1.33 6.93 -15.98
N GLN A 72 2.09 6.08 -16.65
CA GLN A 72 1.71 4.70 -16.96
C GLN A 72 2.68 3.70 -16.33
N MET A 73 2.14 2.65 -15.74
CA MET A 73 2.89 1.51 -15.21
C MET A 73 2.38 0.22 -15.84
N ARG A 74 3.26 -0.52 -16.51
CA ARG A 74 2.91 -1.85 -17.02
C ARG A 74 3.07 -2.89 -15.91
N VAL A 75 2.10 -3.78 -15.82
CA VAL A 75 2.04 -4.78 -14.76
C VAL A 75 1.65 -6.14 -15.27
N LYS A 76 2.04 -7.18 -14.54
CA LYS A 76 1.55 -8.54 -14.74
C LYS A 76 0.05 -8.60 -14.46
N LYS A 77 -0.66 -9.45 -15.19
CA LYS A 77 -2.07 -9.72 -14.94
C LYS A 77 -2.23 -10.52 -13.66
N VAL A 78 -3.04 -10.02 -12.75
CA VAL A 78 -3.26 -10.64 -11.43
C VAL A 78 -4.74 -10.75 -11.12
N SER A 79 -5.11 -11.76 -10.34
CA SER A 79 -6.40 -11.86 -9.68
C SER A 79 -6.27 -11.39 -8.23
N VAL A 80 -7.14 -10.46 -7.83
CA VAL A 80 -7.19 -9.97 -6.44
C VAL A 80 -7.83 -11.01 -5.52
N PHE A 81 -7.57 -10.91 -4.21
CA PHE A 81 -8.19 -11.75 -3.20
C PHE A 81 -9.60 -11.23 -2.86
N GLY A 82 -10.63 -12.04 -3.16
CA GLY A 82 -12.02 -11.60 -2.99
C GLY A 82 -12.35 -10.38 -3.83
N HIS A 83 -12.86 -9.32 -3.19
CA HIS A 83 -13.08 -8.01 -3.79
C HIS A 83 -11.93 -7.02 -3.53
N GLY A 84 -10.86 -7.49 -2.94
CA GLY A 84 -9.69 -6.75 -2.49
C GLY A 84 -9.40 -7.05 -1.02
N LEU A 85 -8.14 -7.29 -0.72
CA LEU A 85 -7.62 -7.51 0.61
C LEU A 85 -6.56 -6.47 0.90
N GLU A 86 -6.80 -5.63 1.88
CA GLU A 86 -5.83 -4.68 2.38
C GLU A 86 -5.01 -5.30 3.49
N VAL A 87 -3.72 -5.15 3.43
CA VAL A 87 -2.76 -5.68 4.41
C VAL A 87 -1.97 -4.52 4.98
N ILE A 88 -2.17 -4.25 6.26
CA ILE A 88 -1.59 -3.09 6.92
C ILE A 88 -0.46 -3.54 7.85
N CYS A 89 0.71 -2.94 7.70
CA CYS A 89 1.82 -3.09 8.64
C CYS A 89 1.99 -1.81 9.45
N ARG A 90 2.04 -1.94 10.79
CA ARG A 90 2.13 -0.78 11.70
C ARG A 90 3.37 -0.88 12.59
N TYR A 91 4.16 0.17 12.57
CA TYR A 91 5.30 0.39 13.50
C TYR A 91 4.91 1.32 14.65
N ARG A 92 3.83 2.10 14.47
CA ARG A 92 3.25 2.98 15.48
C ARG A 92 1.73 2.82 15.52
N ALA A 93 1.14 3.05 16.68
CA ALA A 93 -0.30 3.00 16.89
C ALA A 93 -0.96 4.28 16.36
N VAL A 94 -1.53 4.23 15.15
CA VAL A 94 -2.17 5.37 14.48
C VAL A 94 -3.43 4.96 13.71
N GLY A 95 -4.20 5.92 13.27
CA GLY A 95 -5.34 5.74 12.37
C GLY A 95 -6.42 4.81 12.94
N SER A 96 -6.88 3.85 12.14
CA SER A 96 -7.94 2.93 12.54
C SER A 96 -7.56 2.03 13.72
N PHE A 97 -6.26 1.80 13.96
CA PHE A 97 -5.81 1.07 15.13
C PHE A 97 -6.18 1.80 16.43
N ILE A 98 -5.92 3.11 16.48
CA ILE A 98 -6.29 3.94 17.64
C ILE A 98 -7.80 4.08 17.78
N ARG A 99 -8.55 4.20 16.68
CA ARG A 99 -10.02 4.21 16.75
C ARG A 99 -10.59 2.96 17.42
N ARG A 100 -9.94 1.78 17.23
CA ARG A 100 -10.37 0.50 17.81
C ARG A 100 -9.83 0.24 19.21
N TYR A 101 -8.59 0.66 19.49
CA TYR A 101 -7.83 0.21 20.65
C TYR A 101 -7.28 1.34 21.52
N GLY A 102 -7.73 2.58 21.33
CA GLY A 102 -7.23 3.76 22.06
C GLY A 102 -7.45 3.71 23.58
N ASP A 103 -8.37 2.86 24.08
CA ASP A 103 -8.52 2.62 25.52
C ASP A 103 -7.39 1.77 26.13
N TYR A 104 -6.57 1.12 25.28
CA TYR A 104 -5.52 0.18 25.72
C TYR A 104 -4.11 0.65 25.39
N ILE A 105 -3.96 1.62 24.48
CA ILE A 105 -2.67 2.08 24.01
C ILE A 105 -2.74 3.56 23.58
N GLU A 106 -1.69 4.32 23.85
CA GLU A 106 -1.59 5.72 23.43
C GLU A 106 -1.27 5.84 21.93
N GLU A 107 -1.77 6.91 21.31
CA GLU A 107 -1.44 7.24 19.93
C GLU A 107 0.08 7.45 19.76
N GLY A 108 0.63 6.92 18.68
CA GLY A 108 2.06 6.97 18.39
C GLY A 108 2.90 5.96 19.17
N ALA A 109 2.31 5.18 20.09
CA ALA A 109 3.05 4.14 20.80
C ALA A 109 3.68 3.12 19.82
N PRO A 110 4.89 2.59 20.13
CA PRO A 110 5.57 1.67 19.24
C PRO A 110 4.84 0.33 19.11
N LEU A 111 4.78 -0.16 17.89
CA LEU A 111 4.32 -1.50 17.54
C LEU A 111 5.45 -2.24 16.82
N ASN A 112 5.54 -3.56 17.03
CA ASN A 112 6.61 -4.37 16.43
C ASN A 112 6.13 -4.98 15.11
N ALA A 113 6.11 -4.19 14.05
CA ALA A 113 5.65 -4.62 12.73
C ALA A 113 4.31 -5.39 12.80
N TYR A 114 3.34 -4.79 13.48
CA TYR A 114 2.02 -5.39 13.66
C TYR A 114 1.28 -5.46 12.33
N VAL A 115 0.91 -6.66 11.90
CA VAL A 115 0.19 -6.89 10.64
C VAL A 115 -1.27 -7.21 10.91
N GLU A 116 -2.16 -6.51 10.22
CA GLU A 116 -3.60 -6.81 10.20
C GLU A 116 -4.12 -6.80 8.77
N MET A 117 -5.24 -7.47 8.53
CA MET A 117 -5.90 -7.53 7.23
C MET A 117 -7.34 -7.07 7.32
N THR A 118 -7.78 -6.32 6.32
CA THR A 118 -9.17 -5.88 6.15
C THR A 118 -9.69 -6.29 4.78
N LEU A 119 -10.99 -6.57 4.71
CA LEU A 119 -11.67 -6.69 3.42
C LEU A 119 -11.96 -5.28 2.88
N LYS A 120 -11.73 -5.06 1.59
CA LYS A 120 -12.06 -3.81 0.93
C LYS A 120 -13.57 -3.72 0.74
N ASP A 121 -14.24 -3.02 1.65
CA ASP A 121 -15.70 -2.92 1.72
C ASP A 121 -16.11 -1.59 2.38
N ASP A 122 -16.19 -0.54 1.59
CA ASP A 122 -16.52 0.82 2.05
C ASP A 122 -17.84 0.89 2.82
N GLU A 123 -18.84 0.10 2.41
CA GLU A 123 -20.15 0.07 3.09
C GLU A 123 -20.05 -0.45 4.52
N ARG A 124 -19.10 -1.36 4.77
CA ARG A 124 -18.86 -1.98 6.09
C ARG A 124 -17.61 -1.47 6.79
N GLN A 125 -17.04 -0.36 6.28
CA GLN A 125 -15.86 0.30 6.86
C GLN A 125 -14.65 -0.63 6.95
N ASP A 126 -14.36 -1.37 5.88
CA ASP A 126 -13.22 -2.26 5.73
C ASP A 126 -13.02 -3.17 6.96
N PRO A 127 -13.91 -4.16 7.16
CA PRO A 127 -13.91 -4.96 8.37
C PRO A 127 -12.62 -5.78 8.52
N LEU A 128 -12.08 -5.78 9.74
CA LEU A 128 -10.99 -6.67 10.10
C LEU A 128 -11.39 -8.13 9.91
N ILE A 129 -10.48 -8.90 9.33
CA ILE A 129 -10.66 -10.33 9.15
C ILE A 129 -9.40 -11.08 9.53
N ASN A 130 -9.56 -12.19 10.26
CA ASN A 130 -8.45 -13.04 10.63
C ASN A 130 -8.23 -14.20 9.64
N LYS A 131 -7.14 -14.94 9.83
CA LYS A 131 -6.76 -16.09 9.01
C LYS A 131 -7.91 -17.10 8.84
N ALA A 132 -8.55 -17.48 9.94
CA ALA A 132 -9.63 -18.48 9.90
C ALA A 132 -10.83 -17.99 9.07
N GLY A 133 -11.17 -16.69 9.17
CA GLY A 133 -12.23 -16.09 8.36
C GLY A 133 -11.88 -16.08 6.87
N LEU A 134 -10.66 -15.69 6.51
CA LEU A 134 -10.19 -15.66 5.12
C LEU A 134 -10.18 -17.06 4.47
N GLU A 135 -9.77 -18.08 5.22
CA GLU A 135 -9.80 -19.47 4.77
C GLU A 135 -11.24 -20.02 4.67
N ALA A 136 -12.10 -19.74 5.66
CA ALA A 136 -13.50 -20.17 5.67
C ALA A 136 -14.33 -19.57 4.51
N LEU A 137 -14.01 -18.33 4.10
CA LEU A 137 -14.63 -17.66 2.95
C LEU A 137 -13.98 -18.04 1.61
N ASN A 138 -12.96 -18.90 1.60
CA ASN A 138 -12.17 -19.25 0.42
C ASN A 138 -11.53 -18.05 -0.30
N ILE A 139 -11.27 -16.97 0.44
CA ILE A 139 -10.53 -15.80 -0.08
C ILE A 139 -9.05 -16.13 -0.18
N LEU A 140 -8.48 -16.73 0.88
CA LEU A 140 -7.12 -17.26 0.89
C LEU A 140 -7.11 -18.77 0.98
N LYS A 141 -6.12 -19.38 0.33
CA LYS A 141 -5.80 -20.80 0.48
C LYS A 141 -4.99 -21.01 1.76
N PRO A 142 -4.96 -22.24 2.32
CA PRO A 142 -4.08 -22.56 3.45
C PRO A 142 -2.62 -22.18 3.16
N GLY A 143 -2.01 -21.44 4.09
CA GLY A 143 -0.64 -20.97 4.00
C GLY A 143 -0.47 -19.56 3.38
N GLU A 144 -1.40 -19.08 2.54
CA GLU A 144 -1.29 -17.76 1.91
C GLU A 144 -1.33 -16.60 2.94
N TYR A 145 -2.11 -16.73 4.02
CA TYR A 145 -2.12 -15.70 5.07
C TYR A 145 -0.74 -15.48 5.68
N ASP A 146 -0.07 -16.56 6.03
CA ASP A 146 1.24 -16.49 6.67
C ASP A 146 2.31 -16.00 5.68
N GLU A 147 2.20 -16.39 4.41
CA GLU A 147 3.04 -15.89 3.32
C GLU A 147 2.88 -14.38 3.12
N ILE A 148 1.63 -13.91 2.97
CA ILE A 148 1.32 -12.48 2.79
C ILE A 148 1.79 -11.67 3.99
N ALA A 149 1.52 -12.12 5.22
CA ALA A 149 1.96 -11.43 6.43
C ALA A 149 3.49 -11.31 6.49
N LYS A 150 4.21 -12.37 6.13
CA LYS A 150 5.68 -12.38 6.08
C LYS A 150 6.23 -11.47 4.99
N LEU A 151 5.64 -11.47 3.81
CA LEU A 151 5.99 -10.56 2.72
C LEU A 151 5.74 -9.11 3.12
N THR A 152 4.60 -8.83 3.75
CA THR A 152 4.25 -7.50 4.23
C THR A 152 5.30 -6.94 5.17
N VAL A 153 5.77 -7.71 6.15
CA VAL A 153 6.83 -7.25 7.06
C VAL A 153 8.12 -6.97 6.29
N LYS A 154 8.56 -7.88 5.42
CA LYS A 154 9.79 -7.70 4.63
C LYS A 154 9.73 -6.45 3.74
N ILE A 155 8.61 -6.24 3.05
CA ILE A 155 8.42 -5.09 2.18
C ILE A 155 8.42 -3.80 3.01
N SER A 156 7.68 -3.80 4.12
CA SER A 156 7.58 -2.64 5.00
C SER A 156 8.93 -2.28 5.64
N ASP A 157 9.75 -3.28 6.00
CA ASP A 157 11.11 -3.05 6.51
C ASP A 157 12.02 -2.41 5.45
N ILE A 158 11.96 -2.84 4.19
CA ILE A 158 12.71 -2.20 3.08
C ILE A 158 12.32 -0.73 2.95
N ILE A 159 11.01 -0.44 2.96
CA ILE A 159 10.50 0.94 2.83
C ILE A 159 10.92 1.77 4.05
N LYS A 160 10.75 1.22 5.26
CA LYS A 160 11.14 1.86 6.53
C LYS A 160 12.63 2.21 6.57
N GLU A 161 13.49 1.28 6.16
CA GLU A 161 14.95 1.48 6.13
C GLU A 161 15.33 2.58 5.12
N GLU A 162 14.70 2.60 3.96
CA GLU A 162 14.93 3.63 2.93
C GLU A 162 14.49 5.03 3.42
N LEU A 163 13.33 5.12 4.04
CA LEU A 163 12.83 6.36 4.63
C LEU A 163 13.72 6.84 5.79
N ALA A 164 14.20 5.92 6.64
CA ALA A 164 15.07 6.24 7.76
C ALA A 164 16.40 6.86 7.31
N GLN A 165 16.97 6.43 6.17
CA GLN A 165 18.16 7.05 5.57
C GLN A 165 17.94 8.52 5.17
N LYS A 166 16.70 8.91 4.98
CA LYS A 166 16.27 10.28 4.65
C LYS A 166 15.80 11.07 5.88
N GLY A 167 15.96 10.52 7.08
CA GLY A 167 15.51 11.14 8.34
C GLY A 167 14.01 11.08 8.57
N LEU A 168 13.34 10.14 7.92
CA LEU A 168 11.90 9.93 8.01
C LEU A 168 11.57 8.63 8.77
N GLU A 169 10.43 8.60 9.46
CA GLU A 169 9.93 7.44 10.19
C GLU A 169 8.61 6.95 9.60
N LEU A 170 8.59 5.70 9.15
CA LEU A 170 7.37 5.03 8.71
C LEU A 170 6.53 4.61 9.92
N TYR A 171 5.31 5.13 10.05
CA TYR A 171 4.39 4.75 11.10
C TYR A 171 3.52 3.57 10.70
N ASP A 172 2.90 3.60 9.54
CA ASP A 172 2.18 2.48 8.95
C ASP A 172 2.13 2.55 7.44
N ILE A 173 1.84 1.42 6.83
CA ILE A 173 1.64 1.29 5.38
C ILE A 173 0.56 0.26 5.09
N LYS A 174 -0.27 0.56 4.10
CA LYS A 174 -1.29 -0.33 3.53
C LYS A 174 -0.78 -0.88 2.20
N LEU A 175 -0.71 -2.20 2.08
CA LEU A 175 -0.30 -2.92 0.88
C LEU A 175 -1.44 -3.77 0.36
N GLU A 176 -1.43 -4.05 -0.93
CA GLU A 176 -2.34 -4.98 -1.57
C GLU A 176 -1.57 -6.12 -2.25
N PHE A 177 -2.18 -7.30 -2.29
CA PHE A 177 -1.61 -8.50 -2.91
C PHE A 177 -2.62 -9.16 -3.85
N GLY A 178 -2.10 -9.90 -4.81
CA GLY A 178 -2.89 -10.70 -5.74
C GLY A 178 -2.15 -11.96 -6.15
N ARG A 179 -2.80 -12.81 -6.92
CA ARG A 179 -2.17 -14.00 -7.53
C ARG A 179 -1.86 -13.71 -9.00
N ASP A 180 -0.64 -13.98 -9.42
CA ASP A 180 -0.27 -14.01 -10.83
C ASP A 180 -1.17 -15.01 -11.57
N GLU A 181 -1.88 -14.58 -12.59
CA GLU A 181 -2.81 -15.45 -13.34
C GLU A 181 -2.09 -16.58 -14.11
N LYS A 182 -0.79 -16.43 -14.41
CA LYS A 182 0.00 -17.44 -15.12
C LYS A 182 0.61 -18.47 -14.17
N THR A 183 1.15 -18.02 -13.01
CA THR A 183 1.92 -18.87 -12.11
C THR A 183 1.18 -19.25 -10.84
N GLY A 184 0.16 -18.47 -10.44
CA GLY A 184 -0.52 -18.59 -9.16
C GLY A 184 0.27 -18.06 -7.96
N GLU A 185 1.46 -17.48 -8.18
CA GLU A 185 2.32 -16.90 -7.16
C GLU A 185 1.68 -15.66 -6.53
N VAL A 186 1.87 -15.47 -5.23
CA VAL A 186 1.43 -14.25 -4.54
C VAL A 186 2.37 -13.10 -4.89
N LEU A 187 1.82 -12.02 -5.42
CA LEU A 187 2.55 -10.82 -5.81
C LEU A 187 2.09 -9.62 -5.00
N LEU A 188 3.03 -8.73 -4.64
CA LEU A 188 2.69 -7.36 -4.27
C LEU A 188 2.12 -6.64 -5.49
N ILE A 189 0.98 -5.98 -5.31
CA ILE A 189 0.28 -5.24 -6.37
C ILE A 189 -0.01 -3.80 -5.94
N ASP A 190 -0.78 -3.10 -6.77
CA ASP A 190 -1.24 -1.73 -6.58
C ASP A 190 -0.10 -0.73 -6.63
N GLU A 191 0.00 0.19 -5.68
CA GLU A 191 1.02 1.23 -5.62
C GLU A 191 1.75 1.26 -4.27
N ILE A 192 2.91 1.90 -4.26
CA ILE A 192 3.61 2.34 -3.04
C ILE A 192 3.88 3.83 -3.19
N SER A 193 3.03 4.63 -2.57
CA SER A 193 3.09 6.09 -2.65
C SER A 193 2.81 6.74 -1.30
N GLY A 194 2.90 8.05 -1.22
CA GLY A 194 2.46 8.79 -0.05
C GLY A 194 0.97 8.60 0.27
N GLY A 195 0.19 8.09 -0.72
CA GLY A 195 -1.24 7.86 -0.57
C GLY A 195 -1.61 6.65 0.30
N ASN A 196 -0.70 5.71 0.52
CA ASN A 196 -0.98 4.49 1.26
C ASN A 196 -0.10 4.27 2.50
N MET A 197 0.58 5.32 2.97
CA MET A 197 1.40 5.26 4.17
C MET A 197 1.32 6.55 5.00
N ARG A 198 1.64 6.43 6.30
CA ARG A 198 1.87 7.58 7.17
C ARG A 198 3.33 7.64 7.54
N VAL A 199 3.94 8.78 7.25
CA VAL A 199 5.36 9.02 7.50
C VAL A 199 5.52 10.35 8.22
N PHE A 200 6.46 10.39 9.14
CA PHE A 200 6.76 11.55 9.97
C PHE A 200 8.26 11.85 9.91
N ASP A 201 8.62 13.11 10.12
CA ASP A 201 10.02 13.46 10.31
C ASP A 201 10.48 13.19 11.76
N LYS A 202 11.76 13.43 12.02
CA LYS A 202 12.38 13.25 13.36
C LYS A 202 11.78 14.14 14.45
N ASP A 203 11.07 15.21 14.07
CA ASP A 203 10.44 16.15 15.00
C ASP A 203 8.95 15.82 15.20
N GLY A 204 8.47 14.73 14.59
CA GLY A 204 7.10 14.25 14.67
C GLY A 204 6.12 15.03 13.78
N LYS A 205 6.62 15.77 12.79
CA LYS A 205 5.77 16.39 11.78
C LYS A 205 5.36 15.36 10.74
N TYR A 206 4.07 15.28 10.44
CA TYR A 206 3.53 14.48 9.34
C TYR A 206 4.05 15.00 7.99
N ILE A 207 4.45 14.08 7.11
CA ILE A 207 4.91 14.38 5.76
C ILE A 207 3.75 14.17 4.78
N GLU A 208 3.34 15.22 4.12
CA GLU A 208 2.29 15.16 3.10
C GLU A 208 2.75 14.37 1.87
N PRO A 209 1.84 13.67 1.17
CA PRO A 209 2.20 12.81 0.03
C PRO A 209 3.05 13.47 -1.04
N LEU A 210 2.84 14.73 -1.33
CA LEU A 210 3.62 15.48 -2.34
C LEU A 210 5.01 15.91 -1.87
N GLU A 211 5.24 15.97 -0.54
CA GLU A 211 6.54 16.35 0.02
C GLU A 211 7.59 15.22 -0.14
N PHE A 212 7.17 13.96 -0.37
CA PHE A 212 8.09 12.82 -0.49
C PHE A 212 9.16 12.99 -1.58
N GLY A 213 8.81 13.66 -2.67
CA GLY A 213 9.74 13.92 -3.77
C GLY A 213 10.97 14.69 -3.32
N GLU A 214 10.85 15.59 -2.35
CA GLU A 214 11.94 16.42 -1.84
C GLU A 214 12.92 15.61 -0.97
N TYR A 215 12.47 14.50 -0.38
CA TYR A 215 13.30 13.62 0.45
C TYR A 215 13.91 12.45 -0.33
N LEU A 216 13.17 11.89 -1.28
CA LEU A 216 13.57 10.64 -1.97
C LEU A 216 14.38 10.90 -3.25
N PHE A 217 14.18 12.04 -3.89
CA PHE A 217 14.74 12.38 -5.19
C PHE A 217 15.41 13.77 -5.15
#